data_11bd695d7fb803f0410866e60271daeb
#
_entry.id   11bd695d7fb803f0410866e60271daeb
#
_cell.length_a   1.000
_cell.length_b   1.000
_cell.length_c   1.000
_cell.angle_alpha   90.00
_cell.angle_beta   90.00
_cell.angle_gamma   90.00
#
_symmetry.space_group_name_H-M   'P 1'
#
loop_
_entity.id
_entity.type
_entity.pdbx_description
1 polymer ?
#
loop_
_entity_poly.entity_id
_entity_poly.type
_entity_poly.pdbx_seq_one_letter_code
_entity_poly.pdbx_strand_id
1 'polypeptide(L)'
;MREEQREKLKKIILDLIKDPSYHPMKEKELCFFLGVPKEEKAAFQELLMEMQEEGVIGISLQGKYSRAESFSQKGTFHASRRGFGFVSLSEKEEEVYIPKGESGNAMDGDLVKVILTRRAENGSKAEGKVSKVLERANKEVLGLIKEKREGLYLSPDNPKLPDCILISPGRDKGAVPGD
;
A
#
# COMPACT_ATOMS: atom_id res chain seq x y z
N MET A 1 -4.94 23.06 -15.95
CA MET A 1 -3.72 23.50 -15.18
C MET A 1 -2.48 23.25 -16.03
N ARG A 2 -1.55 24.21 -16.14
CA ARG A 2 -0.28 24.04 -16.88
C ARG A 2 0.69 23.19 -16.05
N GLU A 3 1.62 22.48 -16.71
CA GLU A 3 2.58 21.60 -16.04
C GLU A 3 3.40 22.31 -14.95
N GLU A 4 3.90 23.49 -15.25
CA GLU A 4 4.66 24.33 -14.31
C GLU A 4 3.84 24.72 -13.06
N GLN A 5 2.56 25.00 -13.24
CA GLN A 5 1.62 25.28 -12.13
C GLN A 5 1.34 24.02 -11.32
N ARG A 6 1.26 22.86 -11.97
CA ARG A 6 1.06 21.55 -11.34
C ARG A 6 2.24 21.21 -10.43
N GLU A 7 3.47 21.29 -10.91
CA GLU A 7 4.68 21.05 -10.13
C GLU A 7 4.82 22.01 -8.95
N LYS A 8 4.53 23.30 -9.18
CA LYS A 8 4.54 24.30 -8.10
C LYS A 8 3.51 23.96 -7.01
N LEU A 9 2.30 23.57 -7.42
CA LEU A 9 1.22 23.21 -6.49
C LEU A 9 1.55 21.93 -5.73
N LYS A 10 2.12 20.92 -6.39
CA LYS A 10 2.64 19.68 -5.78
C LYS A 10 3.64 20.01 -4.66
N LYS A 11 4.60 20.88 -4.92
CA LYS A 11 5.57 21.33 -3.91
C LYS A 11 4.90 22.04 -2.74
N ILE A 12 3.96 22.95 -3.00
CA ILE A 12 3.23 23.66 -1.95
C ILE A 12 2.44 22.68 -1.06
N ILE A 13 1.76 21.69 -1.65
CA ILE A 13 1.04 20.67 -0.90
C ILE A 13 1.99 19.88 -0.02
N LEU A 14 3.15 19.47 -0.54
CA LEU A 14 4.13 18.69 0.23
C LEU A 14 4.70 19.51 1.40
N ASP A 15 5.00 20.77 1.18
CA ASP A 15 5.52 21.67 2.23
C ASP A 15 4.45 21.92 3.29
N LEU A 16 3.20 22.17 2.88
CA LEU A 16 2.05 22.34 3.78
C LEU A 16 1.84 21.09 4.66
N ILE A 17 1.80 19.90 4.06
CA ILE A 17 1.55 18.65 4.78
C ILE A 17 2.71 18.29 5.73
N LYS A 18 3.92 18.77 5.46
CA LYS A 18 5.09 18.61 6.35
C LYS A 18 5.08 19.53 7.55
N ASP A 19 4.34 20.63 7.49
CA ASP A 19 4.26 21.58 8.59
C ASP A 19 3.67 20.91 9.85
N PRO A 20 4.32 21.03 11.02
CA PRO A 20 3.81 20.45 12.27
C PRO A 20 2.44 20.99 12.70
N SER A 21 2.08 22.20 12.27
CA SER A 21 0.79 22.82 12.56
C SER A 21 -0.33 22.40 11.59
N TYR A 22 0.01 21.60 10.57
CA TYR A 22 -0.97 21.17 9.58
C TYR A 22 -1.98 20.20 10.19
N HIS A 23 -3.26 20.52 10.01
CA HIS A 23 -4.37 19.64 10.38
C HIS A 23 -4.93 18.99 9.12
N PRO A 24 -5.13 17.65 9.11
CA PRO A 24 -5.64 16.94 7.95
C PRO A 24 -6.95 17.51 7.42
N MET A 25 -6.96 17.92 6.16
CA MET A 25 -8.06 18.59 5.46
C MET A 25 -8.68 17.67 4.41
N LYS A 26 -9.99 17.86 4.14
CA LYS A 26 -10.66 17.27 2.99
C LYS A 26 -10.26 18.01 1.70
N GLU A 27 -10.49 17.37 0.56
CA GLU A 27 -10.21 17.97 -0.76
C GLU A 27 -10.78 19.38 -0.90
N LYS A 28 -12.06 19.59 -0.53
CA LYS A 28 -12.71 20.91 -0.63
C LYS A 28 -12.04 21.98 0.23
N GLU A 29 -11.58 21.57 1.41
CA GLU A 29 -10.86 22.45 2.35
C GLU A 29 -9.47 22.81 1.80
N LEU A 30 -8.75 21.81 1.23
CA LEU A 30 -7.47 22.04 0.56
C LEU A 30 -7.62 22.95 -0.68
N CYS A 31 -8.61 22.72 -1.54
CA CYS A 31 -8.92 23.58 -2.67
C CYS A 31 -9.10 25.04 -2.23
N PHE A 32 -9.90 25.26 -1.18
CA PHE A 32 -10.17 26.58 -0.64
C PHE A 32 -8.90 27.21 -0.04
N PHE A 33 -8.18 26.46 0.78
CA PHE A 33 -6.95 26.91 1.45
C PHE A 33 -5.84 27.30 0.47
N LEU A 34 -5.71 26.54 -0.62
CA LEU A 34 -4.70 26.74 -1.66
C LEU A 34 -5.17 27.71 -2.77
N GLY A 35 -6.39 28.24 -2.69
CA GLY A 35 -6.93 29.16 -3.68
C GLY A 35 -7.09 28.55 -5.08
N VAL A 36 -7.37 27.24 -5.17
CA VAL A 36 -7.55 26.56 -6.46
C VAL A 36 -8.85 27.01 -7.12
N PRO A 37 -8.79 27.56 -8.35
CA PRO A 37 -9.98 27.99 -9.08
C PRO A 37 -10.94 26.83 -9.37
N LYS A 38 -12.25 27.12 -9.49
CA LYS A 38 -13.27 26.10 -9.74
C LYS A 38 -13.01 25.31 -11.03
N GLU A 39 -12.50 26.00 -12.05
CA GLU A 39 -12.17 25.45 -13.37
C GLU A 39 -11.00 24.45 -13.31
N GLU A 40 -10.13 24.58 -12.33
CA GLU A 40 -8.95 23.72 -12.14
C GLU A 40 -9.17 22.59 -11.14
N LYS A 41 -10.37 22.48 -10.58
CA LYS A 41 -10.68 21.48 -9.54
C LYS A 41 -10.46 20.05 -10.01
N ALA A 42 -10.84 19.70 -11.23
CA ALA A 42 -10.62 18.36 -11.78
C ALA A 42 -9.12 18.04 -11.90
N ALA A 43 -8.33 18.97 -12.42
CA ALA A 43 -6.87 18.81 -12.50
C ALA A 43 -6.19 18.75 -11.11
N PHE A 44 -6.77 19.41 -10.11
CA PHE A 44 -6.32 19.31 -8.72
C PHE A 44 -6.61 17.93 -8.11
N GLN A 45 -7.77 17.36 -8.41
CA GLN A 45 -8.12 16.00 -7.99
C GLN A 45 -7.17 14.97 -8.60
N GLU A 46 -6.87 15.09 -9.90
CA GLU A 46 -5.89 14.24 -10.58
C GLU A 46 -4.50 14.35 -9.93
N LEU A 47 -4.07 15.55 -9.59
CA LEU A 47 -2.80 15.78 -8.88
C LEU A 47 -2.77 15.08 -7.52
N LEU A 48 -3.85 15.19 -6.73
CA LEU A 48 -3.94 14.51 -5.44
C LEU A 48 -3.92 12.99 -5.60
N MET A 49 -4.58 12.44 -6.61
CA MET A 49 -4.55 11.00 -6.93
C MET A 49 -3.13 10.54 -7.28
N GLU A 50 -2.44 11.26 -8.16
CA GLU A 50 -1.04 10.98 -8.52
C GLU A 50 -0.12 10.99 -7.29
N MET A 51 -0.23 12.01 -6.43
CA MET A 51 0.56 12.09 -5.21
C MET A 51 0.26 10.95 -4.21
N GLN A 52 -0.96 10.40 -4.22
CA GLN A 52 -1.32 9.20 -3.45
C GLN A 52 -0.69 7.94 -4.05
N GLU A 53 -0.74 7.79 -5.38
CA GLU A 53 -0.11 6.67 -6.10
C GLU A 53 1.40 6.65 -5.89
N GLU A 54 2.04 7.82 -5.92
CA GLU A 54 3.46 7.99 -5.55
C GLU A 54 3.73 7.68 -4.07
N GLY A 55 2.69 7.64 -3.23
CA GLY A 55 2.79 7.36 -1.79
C GLY A 55 3.39 8.49 -0.97
N VAL A 56 3.36 9.72 -1.48
CA VAL A 56 3.86 10.91 -0.75
C VAL A 56 2.80 11.53 0.14
N ILE A 57 1.53 11.38 -0.22
CA ILE A 57 0.38 11.72 0.62
C ILE A 57 -0.53 10.51 0.84
N GLY A 58 -1.27 10.54 1.92
CA GLY A 58 -2.29 9.54 2.24
C GLY A 58 -3.65 10.18 2.46
N ILE A 59 -4.68 9.35 2.43
CA ILE A 59 -6.06 9.75 2.70
C ILE A 59 -6.63 8.91 3.85
N SER A 60 -7.33 9.56 4.80
CA SER A 60 -8.04 8.84 5.86
C SER A 60 -9.36 8.25 5.34
N LEU A 61 -9.96 7.35 6.12
CA LEU A 61 -11.32 6.84 5.86
C LEU A 61 -12.37 7.97 5.79
N GLN A 62 -12.14 9.10 6.48
CA GLN A 62 -12.98 10.29 6.43
C GLN A 62 -12.69 11.21 5.23
N GLY A 63 -11.75 10.84 4.35
CA GLY A 63 -11.38 11.61 3.16
C GLY A 63 -10.52 12.83 3.45
N LYS A 64 -9.74 12.80 4.53
CA LYS A 64 -8.78 13.87 4.86
C LYS A 64 -7.39 13.49 4.39
N TYR A 65 -6.66 14.45 3.83
CA TYR A 65 -5.30 14.31 3.31
C TYR A 65 -4.26 14.66 4.37
N SER A 66 -3.17 13.91 4.41
CA SER A 66 -1.98 14.19 5.22
C SER A 66 -0.79 13.40 4.68
N ARG A 67 0.33 13.35 5.44
CA ARG A 67 1.44 12.46 5.10
C ARG A 67 0.94 11.03 4.99
N ALA A 68 1.44 10.29 4.01
CA ALA A 68 1.06 8.89 3.83
C ALA A 68 1.23 8.07 5.11
N GLU A 69 2.30 8.32 5.87
CA GLU A 69 2.58 7.64 7.13
C GLU A 69 1.58 7.95 8.26
N SER A 70 0.95 9.13 8.23
CA SER A 70 0.00 9.56 9.28
C SER A 70 -1.31 8.80 9.24
N PHE A 71 -1.67 8.22 8.09
CA PHE A 71 -2.89 7.41 7.91
C PHE A 71 -2.60 5.94 7.67
N SER A 72 -1.43 5.51 8.04
CA SER A 72 -1.14 4.10 8.02
C SER A 72 -1.91 3.39 9.14
N GLN A 73 -2.56 2.30 8.78
CA GLN A 73 -3.31 1.45 9.69
C GLN A 73 -2.63 0.09 9.81
N LYS A 74 -2.89 -0.62 10.91
CA LYS A 74 -2.41 -1.97 11.14
C LYS A 74 -3.55 -2.95 10.90
N GLY A 75 -3.25 -4.08 10.32
CA GLY A 75 -4.22 -5.13 10.12
C GLY A 75 -3.60 -6.43 9.63
N THR A 76 -4.42 -7.47 9.56
CA THR A 76 -4.00 -8.78 9.08
C THR A 76 -4.23 -8.87 7.58
N PHE A 77 -3.19 -9.23 6.83
CA PHE A 77 -3.25 -9.40 5.38
C PHE A 77 -3.78 -10.78 5.02
N HIS A 78 -4.77 -10.80 4.15
CA HIS A 78 -5.38 -12.02 3.60
C HIS A 78 -5.11 -12.08 2.11
N ALA A 79 -4.24 -13.00 1.70
CA ALA A 79 -3.85 -13.18 0.32
C ALA A 79 -4.91 -13.91 -0.51
N SER A 80 -5.12 -13.47 -1.75
CA SER A 80 -5.88 -14.20 -2.77
C SER A 80 -4.92 -14.88 -3.74
N ARG A 81 -5.28 -16.08 -4.21
CA ARG A 81 -4.54 -16.78 -5.28
C ARG A 81 -4.44 -15.99 -6.59
N ARG A 82 -5.28 -14.99 -6.79
CA ARG A 82 -5.27 -14.11 -7.97
C ARG A 82 -4.27 -12.97 -7.88
N GLY A 83 -3.50 -12.87 -6.78
CA GLY A 83 -2.45 -11.88 -6.56
C GLY A 83 -2.90 -10.56 -5.94
N PHE A 84 -4.19 -10.36 -5.69
CA PHE A 84 -4.70 -9.29 -4.83
C PHE A 84 -4.88 -9.79 -3.40
N GLY A 85 -5.22 -8.92 -2.47
CA GLY A 85 -5.52 -9.31 -1.09
C GLY A 85 -6.45 -8.33 -0.39
N PHE A 86 -6.68 -8.57 0.88
CA PHE A 86 -7.41 -7.69 1.78
C PHE A 86 -6.65 -7.53 3.08
N VAL A 87 -6.78 -6.37 3.71
CA VAL A 87 -6.29 -6.16 5.07
C VAL A 87 -7.47 -5.91 5.97
N SER A 88 -7.71 -6.83 6.92
CA SER A 88 -8.67 -6.64 8.01
C SER A 88 -8.04 -5.74 9.07
N LEU A 89 -8.60 -4.54 9.27
CA LEU A 89 -8.04 -3.56 10.18
C LEU A 89 -8.27 -3.97 11.65
N SER A 90 -7.23 -3.85 12.47
CA SER A 90 -7.24 -4.32 13.86
C SER A 90 -8.19 -3.53 14.78
N GLU A 91 -8.48 -2.27 14.44
CA GLU A 91 -9.29 -1.38 15.28
C GLU A 91 -10.75 -1.25 14.81
N LYS A 92 -11.08 -1.82 13.66
CA LYS A 92 -12.39 -1.69 13.03
C LYS A 92 -12.72 -2.95 12.24
N GLU A 93 -13.99 -3.31 12.14
CA GLU A 93 -14.49 -4.38 11.24
C GLU A 93 -14.49 -3.93 9.76
N GLU A 94 -13.44 -3.22 9.34
CA GLU A 94 -13.29 -2.70 7.99
C GLU A 94 -12.19 -3.45 7.26
N GLU A 95 -12.39 -3.71 5.98
CA GLU A 95 -11.41 -4.33 5.11
C GLU A 95 -10.93 -3.33 4.05
N VAL A 96 -9.61 -3.31 3.85
CA VAL A 96 -8.96 -2.55 2.78
C VAL A 96 -8.57 -3.52 1.67
N TYR A 97 -9.01 -3.24 0.45
CA TYR A 97 -8.60 -3.98 -0.74
C TYR A 97 -7.16 -3.61 -1.13
N ILE A 98 -6.33 -4.61 -1.38
CA ILE A 98 -4.95 -4.45 -1.81
C ILE A 98 -4.83 -4.96 -3.24
N PRO A 99 -4.67 -4.08 -4.23
CA PRO A 99 -4.51 -4.46 -5.62
C PRO A 99 -3.31 -5.36 -5.87
N LYS A 100 -3.32 -6.07 -6.99
CA LYS A 100 -2.18 -6.89 -7.42
C LYS A 100 -0.93 -6.02 -7.58
N GLY A 101 0.18 -6.46 -6.96
CA GLY A 101 1.45 -5.73 -6.94
C GLY A 101 1.63 -4.79 -5.74
N GLU A 102 0.55 -4.45 -5.02
CA GLU A 102 0.59 -3.53 -3.89
C GLU A 102 0.74 -4.22 -2.51
N SER A 103 0.81 -5.55 -2.50
CA SER A 103 1.06 -6.34 -1.28
C SER A 103 2.53 -6.35 -0.83
N GLY A 104 3.45 -5.87 -1.68
CA GLY A 104 4.88 -5.98 -1.42
C GLY A 104 5.30 -7.43 -1.22
N ASN A 105 5.94 -7.70 -0.08
CA ASN A 105 6.36 -9.05 0.32
C ASN A 105 5.47 -9.65 1.42
N ALA A 106 4.26 -9.12 1.64
CA ALA A 106 3.33 -9.67 2.61
C ALA A 106 2.80 -11.03 2.17
N MET A 107 2.65 -11.92 3.14
CA MET A 107 2.09 -13.27 2.99
C MET A 107 0.78 -13.38 3.76
N ASP A 108 -0.02 -14.39 3.43
CA ASP A 108 -1.29 -14.64 4.11
C ASP A 108 -1.11 -14.76 5.64
N GLY A 109 -1.91 -14.01 6.38
CA GLY A 109 -1.88 -13.96 7.84
C GLY A 109 -0.91 -12.93 8.43
N ASP A 110 -0.01 -12.33 7.67
CA ASP A 110 0.95 -11.36 8.19
C ASP A 110 0.26 -10.13 8.79
N LEU A 111 0.78 -9.66 9.93
CA LEU A 111 0.43 -8.35 10.45
C LEU A 111 1.17 -7.28 9.66
N VAL A 112 0.44 -6.40 9.02
CA VAL A 112 0.99 -5.40 8.10
C VAL A 112 0.59 -3.98 8.47
N LYS A 113 1.38 -3.03 7.98
CA LYS A 113 1.05 -1.62 7.95
C LYS A 113 0.57 -1.28 6.54
N VAL A 114 -0.64 -0.75 6.42
CA VAL A 114 -1.26 -0.37 5.14
C VAL A 114 -1.46 1.13 5.06
N ILE A 115 -1.20 1.70 3.90
CA ILE A 115 -1.50 3.10 3.57
C ILE A 115 -2.68 3.09 2.62
N LEU A 116 -3.72 3.88 2.93
CA LEU A 116 -4.87 4.02 2.06
C LEU A 116 -4.51 4.88 0.84
N THR A 117 -4.85 4.38 -0.35
CA THR A 117 -4.69 5.07 -1.63
C THR A 117 -6.02 5.60 -2.16
N ARG A 118 -7.12 4.90 -1.84
CA ARG A 118 -8.47 5.33 -2.19
C ARG A 118 -9.43 4.99 -1.05
N ARG A 119 -10.35 5.88 -0.75
CA ARG A 119 -11.40 5.59 0.23
C ARG A 119 -12.55 4.77 -0.39
N ALA A 120 -13.34 4.16 0.48
CA ALA A 120 -14.59 3.52 0.07
C ALA A 120 -15.59 4.55 -0.47
N GLU A 121 -16.13 4.31 -1.65
CA GLU A 121 -17.14 5.13 -2.29
C GLU A 121 -18.18 4.25 -2.99
N ASN A 122 -19.44 4.66 -2.98
CA ASN A 122 -20.54 4.01 -3.72
C ASN A 122 -20.59 2.48 -3.54
N GLY A 123 -20.34 1.98 -2.32
CA GLY A 123 -20.35 0.54 -2.02
C GLY A 123 -19.06 -0.21 -2.37
N SER A 124 -18.04 0.47 -2.92
CA SER A 124 -16.70 -0.12 -3.08
C SER A 124 -15.95 -0.14 -1.75
N LYS A 125 -15.03 -1.10 -1.58
CA LYS A 125 -14.11 -1.11 -0.45
C LYS A 125 -13.03 -0.02 -0.62
N ALA A 126 -12.48 0.46 0.50
CA ALA A 126 -11.28 1.29 0.46
C ALA A 126 -10.13 0.50 -0.17
N GLU A 127 -9.27 1.19 -0.92
CA GLU A 127 -8.05 0.59 -1.50
C GLU A 127 -6.81 1.10 -0.77
N GLY A 128 -5.78 0.26 -0.74
CA GLY A 128 -4.53 0.63 -0.10
C GLY A 128 -3.36 -0.20 -0.61
N LYS A 129 -2.17 0.14 -0.12
CA LYS A 129 -0.94 -0.62 -0.35
C LYS A 129 -0.27 -1.00 0.96
N VAL A 130 0.33 -2.17 1.00
CA VAL A 130 1.15 -2.60 2.14
C VAL A 130 2.45 -1.81 2.12
N SER A 131 2.68 -1.02 3.17
CA SER A 131 3.92 -0.24 3.31
C SER A 131 5.00 -0.99 4.06
N LYS A 132 4.61 -1.89 4.97
CA LYS A 132 5.55 -2.67 5.77
C LYS A 132 4.87 -3.92 6.35
N VAL A 133 5.59 -5.03 6.39
CA VAL A 133 5.24 -6.19 7.21
C VAL A 133 5.78 -5.95 8.62
N LEU A 134 4.90 -5.98 9.62
CA LEU A 134 5.22 -5.74 11.02
C LEU A 134 5.58 -7.04 11.73
N GLU A 135 4.81 -8.10 11.46
CA GLU A 135 5.01 -9.43 12.03
C GLU A 135 4.64 -10.48 11.00
N ARG A 136 5.47 -11.52 10.91
CA ARG A 136 5.23 -12.68 10.05
C ARG A 136 4.35 -13.70 10.76
N ALA A 137 3.24 -14.07 10.14
CA ALA A 137 2.43 -15.19 10.60
C ALA A 137 3.11 -16.53 10.30
N ASN A 138 3.70 -16.64 9.11
CA ASN A 138 4.39 -17.85 8.67
C ASN A 138 5.89 -17.73 9.00
N LYS A 139 6.30 -18.27 10.15
CA LYS A 139 7.71 -18.33 10.57
C LYS A 139 8.46 -19.47 9.90
N GLU A 140 7.73 -20.52 9.53
CA GLU A 140 8.21 -21.69 8.81
C GLU A 140 7.28 -21.95 7.63
N VAL A 141 7.85 -22.36 6.52
CA VAL A 141 7.11 -22.68 5.30
C VAL A 141 7.56 -24.06 4.82
N LEU A 142 6.61 -24.96 4.68
CA LEU A 142 6.83 -26.28 4.10
C LEU A 142 6.59 -26.22 2.59
N GLY A 143 7.38 -26.95 1.84
CA GLY A 143 7.27 -27.04 0.39
C GLY A 143 8.44 -27.74 -0.24
N LEU A 144 8.47 -27.82 -1.55
CA LEU A 144 9.49 -28.52 -2.33
C LEU A 144 10.58 -27.57 -2.83
N ILE A 145 11.83 -27.94 -2.64
CA ILE A 145 12.97 -27.20 -3.19
C ILE A 145 13.07 -27.45 -4.69
N LYS A 146 13.15 -26.38 -5.46
CA LYS A 146 13.32 -26.38 -6.92
C LYS A 146 14.48 -25.49 -7.32
N GLU A 147 15.17 -25.86 -8.41
CA GLU A 147 16.23 -25.07 -8.99
C GLU A 147 15.75 -24.35 -10.26
N LYS A 148 16.12 -23.10 -10.41
CA LYS A 148 15.97 -22.30 -11.63
C LYS A 148 17.30 -21.62 -11.96
N ARG A 149 17.38 -20.97 -13.13
CA ARG A 149 18.61 -20.24 -13.56
C ARG A 149 19.12 -19.23 -12.53
N GLU A 150 18.24 -18.69 -11.72
CA GLU A 150 18.52 -17.62 -10.75
C GLU A 150 18.84 -18.15 -9.34
N GLY A 151 18.77 -19.49 -9.11
CA GLY A 151 19.08 -20.12 -7.84
C GLY A 151 18.02 -21.10 -7.34
N LEU A 152 18.11 -21.43 -6.04
CA LEU A 152 17.17 -22.33 -5.39
C LEU A 152 15.91 -21.59 -4.93
N TYR A 153 14.79 -22.26 -5.05
CA TYR A 153 13.47 -21.74 -4.67
C TYR A 153 12.71 -22.79 -3.87
N LEU A 154 11.98 -22.33 -2.86
CA LEU A 154 10.95 -23.12 -2.21
C LEU A 154 9.62 -22.92 -2.95
N SER A 155 8.99 -24.01 -3.36
CA SER A 155 7.61 -24.08 -3.86
C SER A 155 6.71 -24.47 -2.69
N PRO A 156 6.00 -23.53 -2.03
CA PRO A 156 5.21 -23.86 -0.85
C PRO A 156 4.05 -24.80 -1.14
N ASP A 157 3.73 -25.66 -0.17
CA ASP A 157 2.54 -26.52 -0.22
C ASP A 157 1.25 -25.72 0.02
N ASN A 158 1.36 -24.61 0.77
CA ASN A 158 0.23 -23.72 1.02
C ASN A 158 -0.05 -22.82 -0.19
N PRO A 159 -1.19 -22.99 -0.88
CA PRO A 159 -1.50 -22.26 -2.11
C PRO A 159 -1.84 -20.78 -1.89
N LYS A 160 -1.90 -20.31 -0.65
CA LYS A 160 -2.07 -18.90 -0.30
C LYS A 160 -0.75 -18.16 -0.18
N LEU A 161 0.37 -18.88 -0.16
CA LEU A 161 1.71 -18.31 -0.21
C LEU A 161 2.13 -18.06 -1.66
N PRO A 162 3.15 -17.22 -1.92
CA PRO A 162 3.70 -17.05 -3.25
C PRO A 162 4.14 -18.40 -3.84
N ASP A 163 3.86 -18.63 -5.13
CA ASP A 163 4.21 -19.89 -5.83
C ASP A 163 5.69 -20.25 -5.75
N CYS A 164 6.53 -19.28 -5.43
CA CYS A 164 7.97 -19.42 -5.47
C CYS A 164 8.63 -18.43 -4.51
N ILE A 165 9.37 -18.94 -3.54
CA ILE A 165 10.14 -18.15 -2.57
C ILE A 165 11.62 -18.36 -2.84
N LEU A 166 12.35 -17.29 -3.22
CA LEU A 166 13.78 -17.36 -3.47
C LEU A 166 14.54 -17.65 -2.17
N ILE A 167 15.40 -18.66 -2.21
CA ILE A 167 16.36 -18.95 -1.15
C ILE A 167 17.63 -18.16 -1.45
N SER A 168 17.97 -17.22 -0.59
CA SER A 168 19.17 -16.40 -0.78
C SER A 168 20.44 -17.28 -0.81
N PRO A 169 21.40 -17.01 -1.71
CA PRO A 169 22.64 -17.76 -1.78
C PRO A 169 23.35 -17.84 -0.42
N GLY A 170 23.82 -19.03 -0.06
CA GLY A 170 24.48 -19.31 1.22
C GLY A 170 23.53 -19.44 2.43
N ARG A 171 22.20 -19.40 2.21
CA ARG A 171 21.19 -19.66 3.25
C ARG A 171 20.40 -20.96 3.03
N ASP A 172 20.78 -21.73 2.04
CA ASP A 172 20.21 -23.02 1.65
C ASP A 172 20.48 -24.14 2.66
N LYS A 173 21.45 -23.96 3.56
CA LYS A 173 21.87 -24.98 4.56
C LYS A 173 22.14 -26.35 3.95
N GLY A 174 22.56 -26.39 2.69
CA GLY A 174 22.82 -27.63 1.96
C GLY A 174 21.60 -28.31 1.37
N ALA A 175 20.45 -27.60 1.30
CA ALA A 175 19.26 -28.11 0.65
C ALA A 175 19.50 -28.32 -0.86
N VAL A 176 18.95 -29.41 -1.39
CA VAL A 176 19.06 -29.76 -2.80
C VAL A 176 17.67 -29.85 -3.45
N PRO A 177 17.58 -29.72 -4.78
CA PRO A 177 16.32 -29.91 -5.48
C PRO A 177 15.68 -31.25 -5.14
N GLY A 178 14.42 -31.21 -4.70
CA GLY A 178 13.66 -32.40 -4.29
C GLY A 178 13.52 -32.59 -2.78
N ASP A 179 14.25 -31.81 -1.97
CA ASP A 179 14.08 -31.80 -0.51
C ASP A 179 12.71 -31.19 -0.10
#